data_6f912579702e88e1617edffbde18b49c
#
_entry.id   6f912579702e88e1617edffbde18b49c
#
_cell.length_a   1.000
_cell.length_b   1.000
_cell.length_c   1.000
_cell.angle_alpha   90.00
_cell.angle_beta   90.00
_cell.angle_gamma   90.00
#
_symmetry.space_group_name_H-M   'P 1'
#
loop_
_entity.id
_entity.type
_entity.pdbx_description
1 polymer ?
#
loop_
_entity_poly.entity_id
_entity_poly.type
_entity_poly.pdbx_seq_one_letter_code
_entity_poly.pdbx_strand_id
1 'polypeptide(L)'
;MNVTIPKNGSVAFIGPSGAGKTTMVDLILGVLKPQEGQITLDGVDISTSYRGWHDKIGYIPQTIYMLDDTIRNNIAFGKKEGINDEDVWAALRQAQLDEFVESLEEGLDTVIGEAGVRLSGGQRQRIGIARALYRKPEVLVLDEATSALDTETEAAVMQAIDSLQGKMTMLIIAHRLSTIKNCNIVYKVENGSVTVQDAQ
;
A
#
# COMPACT_ATOMS: atom_id res chain seq x y z
N MET A 1 -7.67 -21.84 -5.48
CA MET A 1 -6.96 -20.68 -6.07
C MET A 1 -5.49 -20.82 -5.73
N ASN A 2 -4.59 -20.79 -6.73
CA ASN A 2 -3.14 -20.89 -6.51
C ASN A 2 -2.47 -19.66 -7.13
N VAL A 3 -1.70 -18.91 -6.31
CA VAL A 3 -1.01 -17.69 -6.71
C VAL A 3 0.41 -17.73 -6.16
N THR A 4 1.38 -17.36 -6.96
CA THR A 4 2.78 -17.21 -6.53
C THR A 4 3.22 -15.79 -6.79
N ILE A 5 3.78 -15.14 -5.77
CA ILE A 5 4.27 -13.77 -5.83
C ILE A 5 5.79 -13.81 -5.65
N PRO A 6 6.57 -13.45 -6.68
CA PRO A 6 8.03 -13.46 -6.58
C PRO A 6 8.52 -12.40 -5.58
N LYS A 7 9.56 -12.72 -4.82
CA LYS A 7 10.23 -11.75 -3.95
C LYS A 7 10.73 -10.56 -4.78
N ASN A 8 10.49 -9.35 -4.27
CA ASN A 8 10.78 -8.08 -4.95
C ASN A 8 10.09 -7.92 -6.30
N GLY A 9 9.10 -8.77 -6.62
CA GLY A 9 8.26 -8.64 -7.80
C GLY A 9 7.01 -7.81 -7.51
N SER A 10 6.45 -7.22 -8.56
CA SER A 10 5.15 -6.54 -8.53
C SER A 10 4.10 -7.38 -9.24
N VAL A 11 3.00 -7.63 -8.52
CA VAL A 11 1.88 -8.45 -9.00
C VAL A 11 0.60 -7.65 -8.93
N ALA A 12 -0.15 -7.62 -10.04
CA ALA A 12 -1.44 -6.96 -10.08
C ALA A 12 -2.59 -7.99 -10.07
N PHE A 13 -3.66 -7.64 -9.38
CA PHE A 13 -4.93 -8.36 -9.39
C PHE A 13 -6.00 -7.50 -10.01
N ILE A 14 -6.56 -7.95 -11.14
CA ILE A 14 -7.62 -7.27 -11.86
C ILE A 14 -8.88 -8.13 -11.92
N GLY A 15 -10.01 -7.52 -12.18
CA GLY A 15 -11.30 -8.23 -12.31
C GLY A 15 -12.47 -7.31 -11.99
N PRO A 16 -13.70 -7.72 -12.32
CA PRO A 16 -14.90 -6.94 -12.06
C PRO A 16 -15.12 -6.69 -10.56
N SER A 17 -15.96 -5.72 -10.23
CA SER A 17 -16.42 -5.53 -8.85
C SER A 17 -17.14 -6.80 -8.37
N GLY A 18 -16.90 -7.18 -7.12
CA GLY A 18 -17.45 -8.42 -6.56
C GLY A 18 -16.73 -9.71 -6.97
N ALA A 19 -15.66 -9.67 -7.76
CA ALA A 19 -14.91 -10.87 -8.17
C ALA A 19 -14.14 -11.55 -7.03
N GLY A 20 -14.03 -10.91 -5.86
CA GLY A 20 -13.34 -11.44 -4.69
C GLY A 20 -11.94 -10.87 -4.46
N LYS A 21 -11.54 -9.77 -5.14
CA LYS A 21 -10.23 -9.14 -4.97
C LYS A 21 -9.98 -8.68 -3.52
N THR A 22 -10.94 -7.97 -2.93
CA THR A 22 -10.86 -7.52 -1.52
C THR A 22 -10.79 -8.71 -0.54
N THR A 23 -11.58 -9.75 -0.77
CA THR A 23 -11.51 -10.98 0.04
C THR A 23 -10.12 -11.62 -0.04
N MET A 24 -9.49 -11.60 -1.21
CA MET A 24 -8.13 -12.12 -1.39
C MET A 24 -7.12 -11.25 -0.64
N VAL A 25 -7.27 -9.92 -0.66
CA VAL A 25 -6.45 -9.01 0.16
C VAL A 25 -6.60 -9.32 1.64
N ASP A 26 -7.83 -9.47 2.14
CA ASP A 26 -8.10 -9.79 3.53
C ASP A 26 -7.49 -11.12 3.97
N LEU A 27 -7.48 -12.12 3.07
CA LEU A 27 -6.79 -13.38 3.29
C LEU A 27 -5.27 -13.20 3.36
N ILE A 28 -4.69 -12.44 2.43
CA ILE A 28 -3.24 -12.15 2.39
C ILE A 28 -2.82 -11.34 3.62
N LEU A 29 -3.61 -10.35 4.02
CA LEU A 29 -3.38 -9.58 5.24
C LEU A 29 -3.55 -10.41 6.53
N GLY A 30 -4.15 -11.60 6.44
CA GLY A 30 -4.44 -12.44 7.61
C GLY A 30 -5.63 -11.94 8.44
N VAL A 31 -6.45 -11.05 7.89
CA VAL A 31 -7.71 -10.59 8.50
C VAL A 31 -8.75 -11.72 8.41
N LEU A 32 -8.78 -12.42 7.27
CA LEU A 32 -9.56 -13.63 7.09
C LEU A 32 -8.65 -14.86 7.07
N LYS A 33 -9.21 -16.00 7.47
CA LYS A 33 -8.52 -17.31 7.39
C LYS A 33 -9.03 -18.07 6.17
N PRO A 34 -8.14 -18.71 5.37
CA PRO A 34 -8.57 -19.59 4.30
C PRO A 34 -9.35 -20.77 4.87
N GLN A 35 -10.45 -21.15 4.21
CA GLN A 35 -11.22 -22.36 4.57
C GLN A 35 -10.48 -23.63 4.15
N GLU A 36 -9.77 -23.56 3.04
CA GLU A 36 -8.93 -24.63 2.51
C GLU A 36 -7.61 -24.05 1.98
N GLY A 37 -6.54 -24.85 2.06
CA GLY A 37 -5.21 -24.43 1.65
C GLY A 37 -4.48 -23.59 2.71
N GLN A 38 -3.43 -22.92 2.29
CA GLN A 38 -2.57 -22.14 3.18
C GLN A 38 -1.96 -20.94 2.43
N ILE A 39 -1.54 -19.93 3.17
CA ILE A 39 -0.78 -18.80 2.66
C ILE A 39 0.61 -18.87 3.26
N THR A 40 1.63 -18.90 2.42
CA THR A 40 3.01 -19.03 2.88
C THR A 40 3.87 -17.84 2.46
N LEU A 41 4.80 -17.46 3.34
CA LEU A 41 5.90 -16.56 3.04
C LEU A 41 7.19 -17.36 3.12
N ASP A 42 7.91 -17.47 2.00
CA ASP A 42 9.15 -18.26 1.89
C ASP A 42 9.00 -19.70 2.43
N GLY A 43 7.84 -20.32 2.15
CA GLY A 43 7.51 -21.68 2.58
C GLY A 43 6.97 -21.83 4.01
N VAL A 44 6.92 -20.75 4.79
CA VAL A 44 6.37 -20.75 6.15
C VAL A 44 4.93 -20.23 6.13
N ASP A 45 4.00 -20.99 6.70
CA ASP A 45 2.59 -20.59 6.80
C ASP A 45 2.47 -19.34 7.69
N ILE A 46 1.82 -18.28 7.17
CA ILE A 46 1.61 -17.03 7.92
C ILE A 46 0.78 -17.22 9.19
N SER A 47 -0.06 -18.27 9.23
CA SER A 47 -0.87 -18.59 10.41
C SER A 47 -0.04 -18.99 11.64
N THR A 48 1.21 -19.38 11.45
CA THR A 48 2.13 -19.71 12.56
C THR A 48 2.54 -18.48 13.35
N SER A 49 2.53 -17.28 12.73
CA SER A 49 2.80 -16.00 13.39
C SER A 49 2.21 -14.83 12.61
N TYR A 50 0.91 -14.56 12.80
CA TYR A 50 0.28 -13.37 12.20
C TYR A 50 0.98 -12.06 12.60
N ARG A 51 1.49 -11.97 13.84
CA ARG A 51 2.24 -10.78 14.28
C ARG A 51 3.51 -10.59 13.46
N GLY A 52 4.30 -11.65 13.30
CA GLY A 52 5.52 -11.61 12.47
C GLY A 52 5.23 -11.30 11.00
N TRP A 53 4.06 -11.73 10.49
CA TRP A 53 3.57 -11.37 9.16
C TRP A 53 3.21 -9.89 9.08
N HIS A 54 2.43 -9.37 10.02
CA HIS A 54 2.03 -7.95 10.04
C HIS A 54 3.20 -6.99 10.22
N ASP A 55 4.29 -7.42 10.85
CA ASP A 55 5.51 -6.60 10.96
C ASP A 55 6.25 -6.46 9.62
N LYS A 56 5.99 -7.37 8.67
CA LYS A 56 6.61 -7.37 7.32
C LYS A 56 5.76 -6.72 6.24
N ILE A 57 4.49 -6.44 6.53
CA ILE A 57 3.54 -5.96 5.52
C ILE A 57 3.17 -4.49 5.74
N GLY A 58 3.21 -3.70 4.67
CA GLY A 58 2.61 -2.38 4.59
C GLY A 58 1.31 -2.46 3.80
N TYR A 59 0.26 -1.83 4.30
CA TYR A 59 -1.04 -1.81 3.63
C TYR A 59 -1.48 -0.38 3.35
N ILE A 60 -1.87 -0.14 2.10
CA ILE A 60 -2.43 1.13 1.63
C ILE A 60 -3.86 0.84 1.19
N PRO A 61 -4.87 1.19 2.00
CA PRO A 61 -6.27 0.98 1.67
C PRO A 61 -6.75 1.98 0.61
N GLN A 62 -7.88 1.67 -0.03
CA GLN A 62 -8.56 2.55 -0.99
C GLN A 62 -8.87 3.92 -0.39
N THR A 63 -9.32 3.95 0.87
CA THR A 63 -9.60 5.20 1.59
C THR A 63 -8.60 5.37 2.73
N ILE A 64 -7.79 6.42 2.66
CA ILE A 64 -6.83 6.72 3.70
C ILE A 64 -7.51 7.49 4.84
N TYR A 65 -7.58 6.86 6.01
CA TYR A 65 -8.01 7.54 7.22
C TYR A 65 -6.90 8.44 7.78
N MET A 66 -7.24 9.71 8.05
CA MET A 66 -6.32 10.69 8.64
C MET A 66 -6.76 11.02 10.08
N LEU A 67 -5.79 11.10 10.98
CA LEU A 67 -5.99 11.63 12.33
C LEU A 67 -6.00 13.15 12.28
N ASP A 68 -6.82 13.77 13.12
CA ASP A 68 -6.68 15.21 13.42
C ASP A 68 -5.46 15.42 14.33
N ASP A 69 -4.29 15.34 13.73
CA ASP A 69 -3.00 15.35 14.39
C ASP A 69 -1.92 15.83 13.41
N THR A 70 -0.68 15.86 13.85
CA THR A 70 0.47 16.25 13.03
C THR A 70 0.75 15.27 11.88
N ILE A 71 1.49 15.72 10.87
CA ILE A 71 2.01 14.87 9.81
C ILE A 71 2.85 13.73 10.41
N ARG A 72 3.75 14.06 11.36
CA ARG A 72 4.56 13.07 12.10
C ARG A 72 3.70 11.94 12.67
N ASN A 73 2.67 12.26 13.43
CA ASN A 73 1.82 11.28 14.09
C ASN A 73 0.95 10.50 13.09
N ASN A 74 0.57 11.12 11.99
CA ASN A 74 -0.13 10.43 10.90
C ASN A 74 0.75 9.38 10.21
N ILE A 75 2.03 9.65 9.99
CA ILE A 75 2.97 8.70 9.38
C ILE A 75 3.36 7.61 10.37
N ALA A 76 3.71 7.98 11.61
CA ALA A 76 4.05 7.04 12.67
C ALA A 76 2.82 6.39 13.34
N PHE A 77 1.73 6.25 12.61
CA PHE A 77 0.44 5.76 13.09
C PHE A 77 0.55 4.55 14.02
N GLY A 78 -0.08 4.65 15.20
CA GLY A 78 -0.06 3.61 16.22
C GLY A 78 1.16 3.62 17.13
N LYS A 79 2.16 4.48 16.91
CA LYS A 79 3.31 4.68 17.78
C LYS A 79 3.08 5.93 18.64
N LYS A 80 3.01 5.77 19.97
CA LYS A 80 2.75 6.90 20.88
C LYS A 80 4.01 7.60 21.35
N GLU A 81 5.13 6.88 21.40
CA GLU A 81 6.41 7.37 21.93
C GLU A 81 7.58 6.88 21.07
N GLY A 82 8.71 7.56 21.14
CA GLY A 82 9.94 7.15 20.46
C GLY A 82 9.82 7.19 18.94
N ILE A 83 9.06 8.15 18.36
CA ILE A 83 9.04 8.39 16.93
C ILE A 83 10.41 8.95 16.54
N ASN A 84 11.04 8.31 15.55
CA ASN A 84 12.30 8.79 14.98
C ASN A 84 11.98 9.63 13.74
N ASP A 85 12.31 10.92 13.77
CA ASP A 85 12.07 11.84 12.66
C ASP A 85 12.84 11.47 11.39
N GLU A 86 14.03 10.86 11.52
CA GLU A 86 14.78 10.38 10.35
C GLU A 86 14.02 9.29 9.59
N ASP A 87 13.35 8.36 10.32
CA ASP A 87 12.52 7.33 9.70
C ASP A 87 11.26 7.95 9.07
N VAL A 88 10.69 8.99 9.68
CA VAL A 88 9.54 9.73 9.11
C VAL A 88 9.94 10.42 7.81
N TRP A 89 11.06 11.15 7.79
CA TRP A 89 11.59 11.79 6.60
C TRP A 89 11.98 10.78 5.51
N ALA A 90 12.55 9.64 5.89
CA ALA A 90 12.86 8.56 4.94
C ALA A 90 11.57 8.03 4.25
N ALA A 91 10.50 7.85 5.01
CA ALA A 91 9.21 7.44 4.47
C ALA A 91 8.58 8.50 3.57
N LEU A 92 8.69 9.80 3.94
CA LEU A 92 8.23 10.93 3.12
C LEU A 92 8.97 11.01 1.79
N ARG A 93 10.31 10.88 1.78
CA ARG A 93 11.12 10.84 0.55
C ARG A 93 10.70 9.69 -0.37
N GLN A 94 10.48 8.50 0.18
CA GLN A 94 10.01 7.36 -0.61
C GLN A 94 8.60 7.58 -1.19
N ALA A 95 7.74 8.31 -0.47
CA ALA A 95 6.41 8.71 -0.92
C ALA A 95 6.42 9.99 -1.80
N GLN A 96 7.59 10.58 -2.08
CA GLN A 96 7.77 11.82 -2.84
C GLN A 96 6.92 12.99 -2.28
N LEU A 97 6.91 13.14 -0.95
CA LEU A 97 6.14 14.16 -0.24
C LEU A 97 7.01 15.04 0.67
N ASP A 98 8.31 14.79 0.71
CA ASP A 98 9.28 15.50 1.55
C ASP A 98 9.35 16.99 1.20
N GLU A 99 9.51 17.37 -0.06
CA GLU A 99 9.55 18.77 -0.50
C GLU A 99 8.30 19.56 -0.08
N PHE A 100 7.11 18.92 -0.17
CA PHE A 100 5.88 19.54 0.31
C PHE A 100 5.92 19.78 1.81
N VAL A 101 6.34 18.79 2.60
CA VAL A 101 6.38 18.92 4.07
C VAL A 101 7.46 19.91 4.50
N GLU A 102 8.61 19.96 3.81
CA GLU A 102 9.67 20.97 4.05
C GLU A 102 9.20 22.41 3.75
N SER A 103 8.26 22.58 2.82
CA SER A 103 7.69 23.88 2.48
C SER A 103 6.71 24.44 3.51
N LEU A 104 6.24 23.60 4.45
CA LEU A 104 5.32 24.00 5.50
C LEU A 104 6.05 24.68 6.65
N GLU A 105 5.45 25.71 7.25
CA GLU A 105 6.05 26.50 8.34
C GLU A 105 6.41 25.63 9.55
N GLU A 106 5.53 24.67 9.91
CA GLU A 106 5.71 23.77 11.05
C GLU A 106 6.27 22.38 10.62
N GLY A 107 6.56 22.16 9.32
CA GLY A 107 7.13 20.93 8.81
C GLY A 107 6.35 19.69 9.27
N LEU A 108 7.03 18.74 9.95
CA LEU A 108 6.41 17.52 10.49
C LEU A 108 5.36 17.78 11.57
N ASP A 109 5.42 18.93 12.26
CA ASP A 109 4.48 19.29 13.32
C ASP A 109 3.21 19.95 12.80
N THR A 110 3.10 20.14 11.48
CA THR A 110 1.90 20.68 10.85
C THR A 110 0.70 19.78 11.13
N VAL A 111 -0.33 20.35 11.77
CA VAL A 111 -1.61 19.68 12.01
C VAL A 111 -2.45 19.68 10.73
N ILE A 112 -2.87 18.52 10.27
CA ILE A 112 -3.58 18.35 8.98
C ILE A 112 -5.09 18.52 9.07
N GLY A 113 -5.64 18.65 10.29
CA GLY A 113 -7.06 18.83 10.54
C GLY A 113 -7.88 17.53 10.41
N GLU A 114 -9.15 17.60 10.80
CA GLU A 114 -10.06 16.46 10.77
C GLU A 114 -10.14 15.87 9.36
N ALA A 115 -9.97 14.56 9.25
CA ALA A 115 -9.91 13.81 7.99
C ALA A 115 -8.89 14.34 6.96
N GLY A 116 -7.89 15.14 7.40
CA GLY A 116 -6.87 15.70 6.52
C GLY A 116 -7.42 16.78 5.58
N VAL A 117 -8.38 17.59 6.05
CA VAL A 117 -9.07 18.61 5.24
C VAL A 117 -8.12 19.63 4.63
N ARG A 118 -6.94 19.85 5.23
CA ARG A 118 -5.92 20.79 4.76
C ARG A 118 -5.02 20.24 3.65
N LEU A 119 -5.23 18.98 3.27
CA LEU A 119 -4.43 18.27 2.26
C LEU A 119 -5.23 18.01 0.98
N SER A 120 -4.57 18.05 -0.17
CA SER A 120 -5.15 17.55 -1.42
C SER A 120 -5.36 16.04 -1.37
N GLY A 121 -6.15 15.48 -2.30
CA GLY A 121 -6.35 14.04 -2.42
C GLY A 121 -5.02 13.27 -2.57
N GLY A 122 -4.13 13.76 -3.42
CA GLY A 122 -2.82 13.15 -3.65
C GLY A 122 -1.86 13.28 -2.47
N GLN A 123 -1.91 14.39 -1.72
CA GLN A 123 -1.12 14.53 -0.51
C GLN A 123 -1.59 13.54 0.56
N ARG A 124 -2.91 13.37 0.76
CA ARG A 124 -3.45 12.35 1.66
C ARG A 124 -2.99 10.94 1.24
N GLN A 125 -3.06 10.64 -0.06
CA GLN A 125 -2.64 9.33 -0.58
C GLN A 125 -1.15 9.08 -0.31
N ARG A 126 -0.29 10.06 -0.57
CA ARG A 126 1.16 9.96 -0.32
C ARG A 126 1.50 9.89 1.18
N ILE A 127 0.73 10.52 2.06
CA ILE A 127 0.85 10.28 3.51
C ILE A 127 0.50 8.81 3.85
N GLY A 128 -0.53 8.24 3.21
CA GLY A 128 -0.87 6.82 3.35
C GLY A 128 0.26 5.90 2.92
N ILE A 129 0.93 6.23 1.79
CA ILE A 129 2.12 5.51 1.33
C ILE A 129 3.26 5.64 2.35
N ALA A 130 3.58 6.87 2.79
CA ALA A 130 4.62 7.11 3.80
C ALA A 130 4.34 6.34 5.10
N ARG A 131 3.09 6.32 5.56
CA ARG A 131 2.64 5.53 6.72
C ARG A 131 2.92 4.04 6.56
N ALA A 132 2.60 3.48 5.40
CA ALA A 132 2.86 2.07 5.11
C ALA A 132 4.36 1.75 5.07
N LEU A 133 5.18 2.68 4.55
CA LEU A 133 6.63 2.53 4.42
C LEU A 133 7.40 2.81 5.73
N TYR A 134 6.85 3.57 6.67
CA TYR A 134 7.49 3.96 7.92
C TYR A 134 8.00 2.74 8.73
N ARG A 135 7.29 1.63 8.67
CA ARG A 135 7.67 0.38 9.33
C ARG A 135 8.69 -0.47 8.54
N LYS A 136 9.17 0.02 7.39
CA LYS A 136 10.13 -0.66 6.52
C LYS A 136 9.65 -2.07 6.11
N PRO A 137 8.46 -2.20 5.51
CA PRO A 137 7.89 -3.49 5.16
C PRO A 137 8.70 -4.19 4.08
N GLU A 138 8.62 -5.54 4.04
CA GLU A 138 9.14 -6.36 2.94
C GLU A 138 8.11 -6.54 1.81
N VAL A 139 6.82 -6.42 2.16
CA VAL A 139 5.68 -6.59 1.25
C VAL A 139 4.76 -5.37 1.36
N LEU A 140 4.40 -4.77 0.23
CA LEU A 140 3.47 -3.66 0.14
C LEU A 140 2.19 -4.10 -0.57
N VAL A 141 1.05 -3.93 0.07
CA VAL A 141 -0.27 -4.19 -0.51
C VAL A 141 -0.96 -2.86 -0.78
N LEU A 142 -1.35 -2.64 -2.04
CA LEU A 142 -2.07 -1.46 -2.50
C LEU A 142 -3.48 -1.88 -2.92
N ASP A 143 -4.48 -1.39 -2.20
CA ASP A 143 -5.89 -1.66 -2.51
C ASP A 143 -6.50 -0.43 -3.18
N GLU A 144 -6.57 -0.42 -4.52
CA GLU A 144 -7.16 0.66 -5.33
C GLU A 144 -6.64 2.07 -4.99
N ALA A 145 -5.36 2.17 -4.63
CA ALA A 145 -4.73 3.36 -4.05
C ALA A 145 -4.88 4.66 -4.86
N THR A 146 -5.30 4.60 -6.13
CA THR A 146 -5.45 5.78 -7.01
C THR A 146 -6.86 5.96 -7.56
N SER A 147 -7.83 5.14 -7.16
CA SER A 147 -9.17 5.09 -7.78
C SER A 147 -9.95 6.41 -7.72
N ALA A 148 -9.74 7.21 -6.69
CA ALA A 148 -10.45 8.48 -6.43
C ALA A 148 -9.65 9.73 -6.84
N LEU A 149 -8.47 9.58 -7.49
CA LEU A 149 -7.61 10.69 -7.87
C LEU A 149 -7.88 11.16 -9.31
N ASP A 150 -7.67 12.45 -9.56
CA ASP A 150 -7.56 12.99 -10.91
C ASP A 150 -6.27 12.51 -11.60
N THR A 151 -6.19 12.65 -12.91
CA THR A 151 -5.11 12.07 -13.73
C THR A 151 -3.72 12.59 -13.37
N GLU A 152 -3.58 13.89 -13.05
CA GLU A 152 -2.29 14.50 -12.71
C GLU A 152 -1.81 14.01 -11.35
N THR A 153 -2.69 14.03 -10.38
CA THR A 153 -2.44 13.52 -9.02
C THR A 153 -2.14 12.02 -9.03
N GLU A 154 -2.87 11.23 -9.84
CA GLU A 154 -2.61 9.81 -10.02
C GLU A 154 -1.18 9.56 -10.54
N ALA A 155 -0.74 10.33 -11.55
CA ALA A 155 0.60 10.17 -12.11
C ALA A 155 1.71 10.38 -11.04
N ALA A 156 1.57 11.39 -10.18
CA ALA A 156 2.52 11.65 -9.10
C ALA A 156 2.54 10.52 -8.05
N VAL A 157 1.36 9.97 -7.70
CA VAL A 157 1.26 8.82 -6.78
C VAL A 157 1.87 7.56 -7.40
N MET A 158 1.58 7.31 -8.69
CA MET A 158 2.14 6.15 -9.40
C MET A 158 3.67 6.25 -9.54
N GLN A 159 4.23 7.44 -9.74
CA GLN A 159 5.67 7.64 -9.77
C GLN A 159 6.32 7.24 -8.43
N ALA A 160 5.70 7.59 -7.30
CA ALA A 160 6.18 7.15 -5.99
C ALA A 160 6.14 5.62 -5.86
N ILE A 161 5.05 4.98 -6.26
CA ILE A 161 4.87 3.52 -6.24
C ILE A 161 5.89 2.84 -7.16
N ASP A 162 6.07 3.32 -8.39
CA ASP A 162 7.01 2.77 -9.36
C ASP A 162 8.46 2.84 -8.88
N SER A 163 8.82 3.86 -8.11
CA SER A 163 10.15 4.01 -7.51
C SER A 163 10.49 2.91 -6.49
N LEU A 164 9.48 2.20 -5.98
CA LEU A 164 9.61 1.09 -5.03
C LEU A 164 9.75 -0.27 -5.71
N GLN A 165 9.49 -0.37 -7.01
CA GLN A 165 9.59 -1.62 -7.76
C GLN A 165 11.01 -2.18 -7.71
N GLY A 166 11.11 -3.50 -7.58
CA GLY A 166 12.38 -4.20 -7.42
C GLY A 166 13.04 -4.07 -6.05
N LYS A 167 12.57 -3.15 -5.19
CA LYS A 167 13.08 -2.96 -3.82
C LYS A 167 12.28 -3.73 -2.77
N MET A 168 11.02 -3.99 -3.04
CA MET A 168 10.12 -4.76 -2.19
C MET A 168 9.11 -5.52 -3.02
N THR A 169 8.45 -6.50 -2.41
CA THR A 169 7.36 -7.25 -3.04
C THR A 169 6.08 -6.41 -3.02
N MET A 170 5.40 -6.30 -4.15
CA MET A 170 4.23 -5.44 -4.29
C MET A 170 3.02 -6.22 -4.80
N LEU A 171 1.90 -6.08 -4.09
CA LEU A 171 0.59 -6.60 -4.49
C LEU A 171 -0.33 -5.42 -4.76
N ILE A 172 -0.83 -5.32 -5.98
CA ILE A 172 -1.61 -4.17 -6.44
C ILE A 172 -2.99 -4.64 -6.86
N ILE A 173 -4.04 -4.17 -6.17
CA ILE A 173 -5.41 -4.30 -6.65
C ILE A 173 -5.69 -3.08 -7.52
N ALA A 174 -5.99 -3.30 -8.79
CA ALA A 174 -6.17 -2.23 -9.74
C ALA A 174 -7.44 -2.39 -10.56
N HIS A 175 -8.07 -1.26 -10.85
CA HIS A 175 -9.14 -1.12 -11.83
C HIS A 175 -8.68 -0.38 -13.11
N ARG A 176 -7.53 0.30 -13.06
CA ARG A 176 -6.99 1.08 -14.17
C ARG A 176 -5.79 0.39 -14.79
N LEU A 177 -5.72 0.41 -16.12
CA LEU A 177 -4.61 -0.17 -16.87
C LEU A 177 -3.29 0.55 -16.61
N SER A 178 -3.33 1.86 -16.31
CA SER A 178 -2.15 2.65 -15.94
C SER A 178 -1.41 2.07 -14.75
N THR A 179 -2.15 1.58 -13.75
CA THR A 179 -1.60 1.06 -12.49
C THR A 179 -0.89 -0.29 -12.65
N ILE A 180 -1.25 -1.08 -13.67
CA ILE A 180 -0.71 -2.43 -13.87
C ILE A 180 0.39 -2.51 -14.91
N LYS A 181 0.64 -1.44 -15.66
CA LYS A 181 1.54 -1.39 -16.82
C LYS A 181 2.96 -1.89 -16.49
N ASN A 182 3.44 -1.62 -15.29
CA ASN A 182 4.79 -1.95 -14.86
C ASN A 182 4.84 -3.20 -13.97
N CYS A 183 3.73 -3.94 -13.80
CA CYS A 183 3.71 -5.16 -13.00
C CYS A 183 4.36 -6.33 -13.74
N ASN A 184 5.10 -7.16 -13.00
CA ASN A 184 5.75 -8.36 -13.54
C ASN A 184 4.73 -9.44 -13.93
N ILE A 185 3.65 -9.57 -13.15
CA ILE A 185 2.60 -10.56 -13.35
C ILE A 185 1.25 -9.87 -13.16
N VAL A 186 0.30 -10.17 -14.02
CA VAL A 186 -1.08 -9.75 -13.87
C VAL A 186 -1.97 -10.98 -13.70
N TYR A 187 -2.72 -11.02 -12.62
CA TYR A 187 -3.71 -12.04 -12.34
C TYR A 187 -5.12 -11.52 -12.57
N LYS A 188 -5.89 -12.20 -13.38
CA LYS A 188 -7.34 -11.94 -13.53
C LYS A 188 -8.09 -12.77 -12.49
N VAL A 189 -8.88 -12.09 -11.66
CA VAL A 189 -9.78 -12.69 -10.67
C VAL A 189 -11.19 -12.67 -11.22
N GLU A 190 -11.81 -13.83 -11.35
CA GLU A 190 -13.17 -13.98 -11.90
C GLU A 190 -13.85 -15.22 -11.31
N ASN A 191 -15.06 -15.04 -10.80
CA ASN A 191 -15.88 -16.14 -10.25
C ASN A 191 -15.14 -17.05 -9.24
N GLY A 192 -14.33 -16.46 -8.35
CA GLY A 192 -13.54 -17.21 -7.35
C GLY A 192 -12.32 -17.95 -7.92
N SER A 193 -12.00 -17.74 -9.19
CA SER A 193 -10.82 -18.30 -9.85
C SER A 193 -9.80 -17.23 -10.19
N VAL A 194 -8.53 -17.63 -10.30
CA VAL A 194 -7.42 -16.75 -10.70
C VAL A 194 -6.71 -17.37 -11.89
N THR A 195 -6.51 -16.54 -12.92
CA THR A 195 -5.73 -16.91 -14.12
C THR A 195 -4.64 -15.87 -14.36
N VAL A 196 -3.46 -16.32 -14.81
CA VAL A 196 -2.42 -15.40 -15.26
C VAL A 196 -2.88 -14.77 -16.57
N GLN A 197 -2.77 -13.45 -16.65
CA GLN A 197 -2.98 -12.73 -17.90
C GLN A 197 -1.60 -12.35 -18.45
N ASP A 198 -1.32 -12.74 -19.68
CA ASP A 198 -0.10 -12.30 -20.35
C ASP A 198 -0.09 -10.77 -20.44
N ALA A 199 1.04 -10.17 -20.06
CA ALA A 199 1.23 -8.73 -20.21
C ALA A 199 1.18 -8.37 -21.70
N GLN A 200 0.19 -7.55 -22.09
CA GLN A 200 0.10 -6.98 -23.44
C GLN A 200 0.95 -5.73 -23.55
#